data_81bf1a14240de2bbb54898fedb5e6304
#
_entry.id   81bf1a14240de2bbb54898fedb5e6304
#
_cell.length_a   1.000
_cell.length_b   1.000
_cell.length_c   1.000
_cell.angle_alpha   90.00
_cell.angle_beta   90.00
_cell.angle_gamma   90.00
#
_symmetry.space_group_name_H-M   'P 1'
#
loop_
_entity.id
_entity.type
_entity.pdbx_description
1 polymer ?
#
loop_
_entity_poly.entity_id
_entity_poly.type
_entity_poly.pdbx_seq_one_letter_code
_entity_poly.pdbx_strand_id
1 'polypeptide(L)'
;TLKNIKTACQAAEGLVKTKKIIKEYKPDIVIGCGGYVSGPAVYSAANLKIPTLIHEQNAFPGLTNKILSKAVDTICISFKGSEKYFKTKKKIVFTGNPVRENILEVSYEEARKKLNITKPCVLAFGGSLGAKKINDVMLGYVKNADESIHIIWGTGKRYYDEITESLKGIALPKNIEILPYIYDMDAAMSASDIVVSRAGAITLSEICAKGKAAVLIPSPYVANNHQEYNARALEKGGAAIIMTEGDITPDKLKTTINGLVNDKAKLENMKQCALKMSTADATSLIYEEIKKLTER
;
A
#
# COMPACT_ATOMS: atom_id res chain seq x y z
N THR A 1 19.06 -6.04 28.22
CA THR A 1 18.16 -6.99 28.92
C THR A 1 18.40 -8.40 28.39
N LEU A 2 18.12 -9.45 29.19
CA LEU A 2 18.23 -10.88 28.79
C LEU A 2 17.50 -11.15 27.46
N LYS A 3 16.39 -10.47 27.20
CA LYS A 3 15.63 -10.55 25.92
C LYS A 3 16.46 -10.06 24.73
N ASN A 4 17.26 -9.02 24.88
CA ASN A 4 18.13 -8.50 23.80
C ASN A 4 19.28 -9.46 23.49
N ILE A 5 19.84 -10.11 24.51
CA ILE A 5 20.90 -11.13 24.34
C ILE A 5 20.34 -12.32 23.55
N LYS A 6 19.16 -12.84 23.93
CA LYS A 6 18.50 -13.93 23.21
C LYS A 6 18.24 -13.56 21.74
N THR A 7 17.78 -12.35 21.47
CA THR A 7 17.54 -11.86 20.09
C THR A 7 18.85 -11.78 19.30
N ALA A 8 19.95 -11.31 19.92
CA ALA A 8 21.26 -11.27 19.28
C ALA A 8 21.80 -12.67 18.94
N CYS A 9 21.65 -13.63 19.87
CA CYS A 9 22.01 -15.03 19.62
C CYS A 9 21.21 -15.65 18.49
N GLN A 10 19.88 -15.41 18.44
CA GLN A 10 19.03 -15.88 17.36
C GLN A 10 19.40 -15.25 16.00
N ALA A 11 19.79 -13.98 15.99
CA ALA A 11 20.26 -13.32 14.78
C ALA A 11 21.59 -13.91 14.30
N ALA A 12 22.54 -14.19 15.21
CA ALA A 12 23.80 -14.83 14.88
C ALA A 12 23.61 -16.27 14.35
N GLU A 13 22.75 -17.06 15.00
CA GLU A 13 22.36 -18.39 14.52
C GLU A 13 21.72 -18.33 13.13
N GLY A 14 20.83 -17.35 12.91
CA GLY A 14 20.21 -17.08 11.61
C GLY A 14 21.25 -16.81 10.51
N LEU A 15 22.29 -16.01 10.81
CA LEU A 15 23.39 -15.74 9.87
C LEU A 15 24.17 -17.00 9.51
N VAL A 16 24.51 -17.84 10.49
CA VAL A 16 25.25 -19.10 10.26
C VAL A 16 24.43 -20.07 9.41
N LYS A 17 23.16 -20.28 9.76
CA LYS A 17 22.23 -21.14 9.01
C LYS A 17 22.04 -20.67 7.57
N THR A 18 21.78 -19.38 7.40
CA THR A 18 21.54 -18.79 6.07
C THR A 18 22.78 -18.87 5.19
N LYS A 19 23.97 -18.61 5.77
CA LYS A 19 25.24 -18.74 5.04
C LYS A 19 25.47 -20.17 4.53
N LYS A 20 25.09 -21.19 5.31
CA LYS A 20 25.17 -22.61 4.89
C LYS A 20 24.19 -22.86 3.74
N ILE A 21 22.93 -22.46 3.89
CA ILE A 21 21.91 -22.64 2.85
C ILE A 21 22.34 -21.98 1.54
N ILE A 22 22.82 -20.73 1.57
CA ILE A 22 23.24 -19.99 0.37
C ILE A 22 24.43 -20.70 -0.31
N LYS A 23 25.41 -21.23 0.46
CA LYS A 23 26.53 -21.98 -0.10
C LYS A 23 26.12 -23.28 -0.78
N GLU A 24 25.10 -23.96 -0.24
CA GLU A 24 24.57 -25.21 -0.80
C GLU A 24 23.69 -24.93 -2.03
N TYR A 25 22.80 -23.89 -1.95
CA TYR A 25 21.86 -23.54 -3.00
C TYR A 25 22.54 -22.84 -4.20
N LYS A 26 23.61 -22.06 -3.95
CA LYS A 26 24.41 -21.31 -4.95
C LYS A 26 23.53 -20.42 -5.84
N PRO A 27 22.73 -19.48 -5.27
CA PRO A 27 21.89 -18.58 -6.07
C PRO A 27 22.77 -17.61 -6.88
N ASP A 28 22.29 -17.21 -8.07
CA ASP A 28 22.92 -16.18 -8.90
C ASP A 28 22.73 -14.78 -8.31
N ILE A 29 21.66 -14.56 -7.55
CA ILE A 29 21.33 -13.31 -6.87
C ILE A 29 20.50 -13.58 -5.62
N VAL A 30 20.61 -12.72 -4.61
CA VAL A 30 19.73 -12.73 -3.44
C VAL A 30 19.01 -11.39 -3.31
N ILE A 31 17.66 -11.46 -3.29
CA ILE A 31 16.80 -10.30 -3.23
C ILE A 31 16.12 -10.21 -1.87
N GLY A 32 16.19 -9.05 -1.24
CA GLY A 32 15.52 -8.76 0.03
C GLY A 32 14.39 -7.76 -0.11
N CYS A 33 13.17 -8.17 0.27
CA CYS A 33 11.99 -7.29 0.27
C CYS A 33 11.68 -6.68 1.64
N GLY A 34 12.67 -6.61 2.54
CA GLY A 34 12.50 -6.09 3.89
C GLY A 34 12.05 -7.15 4.91
N GLY A 35 11.67 -6.67 6.09
CA GLY A 35 11.41 -7.52 7.24
C GLY A 35 12.69 -8.06 7.89
N TYR A 36 12.59 -8.50 9.16
CA TYR A 36 13.77 -8.97 9.91
C TYR A 36 14.36 -10.26 9.35
N VAL A 37 13.55 -11.08 8.67
CA VAL A 37 13.96 -12.38 8.11
C VAL A 37 14.90 -12.21 6.90
N SER A 38 14.71 -11.17 6.09
CA SER A 38 15.56 -10.92 4.92
C SER A 38 16.99 -10.49 5.31
N GLY A 39 17.16 -9.91 6.51
CA GLY A 39 18.46 -9.41 6.99
C GLY A 39 19.59 -10.44 6.92
N PRO A 40 19.49 -11.58 7.61
CA PRO A 40 20.51 -12.61 7.59
C PRO A 40 20.79 -13.17 6.19
N ALA A 41 19.77 -13.35 5.37
CA ALA A 41 19.90 -13.91 4.02
C ALA A 41 20.72 -12.98 3.11
N VAL A 42 20.26 -11.74 2.98
CA VAL A 42 20.90 -10.74 2.11
C VAL A 42 22.31 -10.40 2.60
N TYR A 43 22.51 -10.25 3.92
CA TYR A 43 23.83 -9.96 4.47
C TYR A 43 24.82 -11.11 4.26
N SER A 44 24.37 -12.37 4.41
CA SER A 44 25.22 -13.54 4.14
C SER A 44 25.60 -13.62 2.66
N ALA A 45 24.68 -13.35 1.74
CA ALA A 45 24.95 -13.32 0.31
C ALA A 45 25.99 -12.24 -0.05
N ALA A 46 25.82 -11.01 0.47
CA ALA A 46 26.76 -9.92 0.27
C ALA A 46 28.18 -10.27 0.75
N ASN A 47 28.31 -10.93 1.92
CA ASN A 47 29.59 -11.40 2.44
C ASN A 47 30.19 -12.54 1.60
N LEU A 48 29.39 -13.32 0.91
CA LEU A 48 29.82 -14.35 -0.01
C LEU A 48 30.11 -13.83 -1.41
N LYS A 49 29.98 -12.52 -1.63
CA LYS A 49 30.11 -11.82 -2.93
C LYS A 49 29.13 -12.32 -3.99
N ILE A 50 28.00 -12.82 -3.57
CA ILE A 50 26.86 -13.11 -4.44
C ILE A 50 26.12 -11.79 -4.69
N PRO A 51 25.68 -11.49 -5.92
CA PRO A 51 24.91 -10.31 -6.24
C PRO A 51 23.72 -10.11 -5.30
N THR A 52 23.47 -8.88 -4.87
CA THR A 52 22.41 -8.57 -3.90
C THR A 52 21.62 -7.33 -4.28
N LEU A 53 20.31 -7.45 -4.14
CA LEU A 53 19.37 -6.34 -4.34
C LEU A 53 18.42 -6.27 -3.14
N ILE A 54 18.10 -5.07 -2.68
CA ILE A 54 16.98 -4.86 -1.75
C ILE A 54 15.94 -3.96 -2.39
N HIS A 55 14.68 -4.26 -2.11
CA HIS A 55 13.55 -3.44 -2.50
C HIS A 55 12.86 -2.86 -1.28
N GLU A 56 12.68 -1.53 -1.25
CA GLU A 56 11.97 -0.82 -0.19
C GLU A 56 10.63 -0.32 -0.71
N GLN A 57 9.57 -0.82 -0.13
CA GLN A 57 8.20 -0.54 -0.54
C GLN A 57 7.65 0.78 0.01
N ASN A 58 8.18 1.26 1.14
CA ASN A 58 7.64 2.41 1.87
C ASN A 58 8.43 3.69 1.61
N ALA A 59 7.76 4.82 1.81
CA ALA A 59 8.40 6.14 1.75
C ALA A 59 9.45 6.35 2.87
N PHE A 60 9.28 5.69 4.01
CA PHE A 60 10.27 5.65 5.09
C PHE A 60 10.82 4.22 5.23
N PRO A 61 12.11 4.00 4.96
CA PRO A 61 12.69 2.66 4.94
C PRO A 61 12.68 1.95 6.27
N GLY A 62 12.42 0.63 6.22
CA GLY A 62 12.56 -0.25 7.36
C GLY A 62 14.00 -0.35 7.86
N LEU A 63 14.16 -0.66 9.17
CA LEU A 63 15.48 -0.76 9.79
C LEU A 63 16.39 -1.78 9.08
N THR A 64 15.85 -2.93 8.70
CA THR A 64 16.59 -3.97 7.99
C THR A 64 17.18 -3.44 6.68
N ASN A 65 16.37 -2.78 5.85
CA ASN A 65 16.84 -2.21 4.58
C ASN A 65 17.87 -1.10 4.80
N LYS A 66 17.72 -0.27 5.85
CA LYS A 66 18.74 0.72 6.22
C LYS A 66 20.09 0.09 6.60
N ILE A 67 20.06 -1.01 7.34
CA ILE A 67 21.29 -1.74 7.71
C ILE A 67 21.93 -2.38 6.47
N LEU A 68 21.13 -3.10 5.68
CA LEU A 68 21.57 -3.81 4.48
C LEU A 68 22.07 -2.86 3.39
N SER A 69 21.60 -1.63 3.34
CA SER A 69 21.95 -0.65 2.31
C SER A 69 23.46 -0.38 2.18
N LYS A 70 24.25 -0.67 3.23
CA LYS A 70 25.69 -0.52 3.22
C LYS A 70 26.42 -1.70 2.58
N ALA A 71 25.77 -2.86 2.52
CA ALA A 71 26.38 -4.11 2.08
C ALA A 71 25.93 -4.53 0.67
N VAL A 72 24.68 -4.26 0.29
CA VAL A 72 24.10 -4.71 -0.99
C VAL A 72 24.66 -3.97 -2.20
N ASP A 73 24.45 -4.50 -3.40
CA ASP A 73 24.90 -3.91 -4.65
C ASP A 73 23.92 -2.85 -5.16
N THR A 74 22.61 -3.12 -5.10
CA THR A 74 21.57 -2.21 -5.58
C THR A 74 20.41 -2.11 -4.59
N ILE A 75 19.86 -0.90 -4.47
CA ILE A 75 18.69 -0.58 -3.65
C ILE A 75 17.61 -0.06 -4.59
N CYS A 76 16.50 -0.78 -4.70
CA CYS A 76 15.30 -0.33 -5.38
C CYS A 76 14.37 0.37 -4.38
N ILE A 77 13.89 1.54 -4.71
CA ILE A 77 12.98 2.34 -3.87
C ILE A 77 11.67 2.62 -4.59
N SER A 78 10.58 2.72 -3.84
CA SER A 78 9.24 2.88 -4.39
C SER A 78 8.68 4.30 -4.27
N PHE A 79 9.31 5.16 -3.49
CA PHE A 79 8.92 6.56 -3.34
C PHE A 79 10.09 7.48 -3.61
N LYS A 80 9.91 8.44 -4.53
CA LYS A 80 10.89 9.51 -4.77
C LYS A 80 11.12 10.31 -3.48
N GLY A 81 12.37 10.60 -3.19
CA GLY A 81 12.76 11.31 -1.97
C GLY A 81 13.02 10.39 -0.76
N SER A 82 12.82 9.05 -0.89
CA SER A 82 13.18 8.11 0.17
C SER A 82 14.68 7.79 0.20
N GLU A 83 15.41 8.06 -0.90
CA GLU A 83 16.87 7.89 -1.01
C GLU A 83 17.64 8.63 0.11
N LYS A 84 17.16 9.77 0.57
CA LYS A 84 17.77 10.57 1.65
C LYS A 84 17.88 9.84 2.99
N TYR A 85 17.10 8.79 3.19
CA TYR A 85 17.12 7.99 4.42
C TYR A 85 18.17 6.88 4.40
N PHE A 86 18.78 6.62 3.24
CA PHE A 86 19.85 5.63 3.09
C PHE A 86 21.22 6.31 3.19
N LYS A 87 21.94 6.06 4.27
CA LYS A 87 23.32 6.57 4.46
C LYS A 87 24.32 5.63 3.78
N THR A 88 24.35 5.63 2.44
CA THR A 88 25.18 4.73 1.63
C THR A 88 25.69 5.43 0.38
N LYS A 89 26.78 4.86 -0.20
CA LYS A 89 27.28 5.21 -1.54
C LYS A 89 26.87 4.19 -2.60
N LYS A 90 26.07 3.20 -2.22
CA LYS A 90 25.59 2.16 -3.12
C LYS A 90 24.53 2.72 -4.08
N LYS A 91 24.34 2.04 -5.19
CA LYS A 91 23.38 2.40 -6.22
C LYS A 91 21.95 2.38 -5.65
N ILE A 92 21.23 3.48 -5.79
CA ILE A 92 19.81 3.60 -5.47
C ILE A 92 19.05 3.87 -6.77
N VAL A 93 18.01 3.09 -7.04
CA VAL A 93 17.18 3.21 -8.24
C VAL A 93 15.72 3.36 -7.83
N PHE A 94 15.05 4.37 -8.38
CA PHE A 94 13.61 4.51 -8.25
C PHE A 94 12.92 3.56 -9.23
N THR A 95 12.26 2.53 -8.71
CA THR A 95 11.55 1.53 -9.50
C THR A 95 10.04 1.53 -9.28
N GLY A 96 9.59 2.07 -8.15
CA GLY A 96 8.20 1.89 -7.71
C GLY A 96 7.95 0.51 -7.07
N ASN A 97 6.70 0.27 -6.69
CA ASN A 97 6.22 -1.03 -6.26
C ASN A 97 5.55 -1.77 -7.41
N PRO A 98 5.83 -3.06 -7.61
CA PRO A 98 5.04 -3.90 -8.50
C PRO A 98 3.56 -3.88 -8.09
N VAL A 99 2.68 -3.69 -9.06
CA VAL A 99 1.24 -3.83 -8.91
C VAL A 99 0.75 -5.04 -9.69
N ARG A 100 -0.40 -5.58 -9.32
CA ARG A 100 -0.96 -6.75 -10.01
C ARG A 100 -1.35 -6.37 -11.43
N GLU A 101 -1.00 -7.21 -12.41
CA GLU A 101 -1.35 -6.98 -13.83
C GLU A 101 -2.85 -6.83 -14.03
N ASN A 102 -3.64 -7.72 -13.45
CA ASN A 102 -5.11 -7.70 -13.56
C ASN A 102 -5.71 -6.33 -13.20
N ILE A 103 -5.15 -5.64 -12.19
CA ILE A 103 -5.66 -4.32 -11.81
C ILE A 103 -5.41 -3.27 -12.90
N LEU A 104 -4.35 -3.43 -13.70
CA LEU A 104 -4.00 -2.52 -14.79
C LEU A 104 -4.89 -2.74 -16.02
N GLU A 105 -5.28 -3.98 -16.30
CA GLU A 105 -6.01 -4.38 -17.51
C GLU A 105 -7.48 -3.91 -17.50
N VAL A 106 -8.14 -3.88 -16.34
CA VAL A 106 -9.56 -3.50 -16.25
C VAL A 106 -9.73 -1.99 -16.44
N SER A 107 -10.40 -1.57 -17.50
CA SER A 107 -10.71 -0.15 -17.73
C SER A 107 -11.78 0.38 -16.77
N TYR A 108 -11.84 1.72 -16.63
CA TYR A 108 -12.83 2.39 -15.79
C TYR A 108 -14.28 2.11 -16.30
N GLU A 109 -14.47 2.18 -17.61
CA GLU A 109 -15.77 2.01 -18.26
C GLU A 109 -16.27 0.56 -18.14
N GLU A 110 -15.41 -0.42 -18.41
CA GLU A 110 -15.73 -1.85 -18.29
C GLU A 110 -16.07 -2.22 -16.84
N ALA A 111 -15.29 -1.75 -15.88
CA ALA A 111 -15.54 -1.98 -14.46
C ALA A 111 -16.90 -1.42 -14.01
N ARG A 112 -17.22 -0.19 -14.41
CA ARG A 112 -18.49 0.44 -14.07
C ARG A 112 -19.68 -0.26 -14.71
N LYS A 113 -19.55 -0.70 -15.96
CA LYS A 113 -20.57 -1.50 -16.65
C LYS A 113 -20.78 -2.84 -15.95
N LYS A 114 -19.69 -3.54 -15.60
CA LYS A 114 -19.73 -4.83 -14.88
C LYS A 114 -20.44 -4.70 -13.53
N LEU A 115 -20.17 -3.62 -12.78
CA LEU A 115 -20.74 -3.39 -11.45
C LEU A 115 -22.03 -2.54 -11.46
N ASN A 116 -22.58 -2.20 -12.63
CA ASN A 116 -23.77 -1.36 -12.79
C ASN A 116 -23.69 0.00 -12.07
N ILE A 117 -22.51 0.63 -12.08
CA ILE A 117 -22.25 1.88 -11.40
C ILE A 117 -22.45 3.06 -12.37
N THR A 118 -23.42 3.93 -12.09
CA THR A 118 -23.73 5.13 -12.91
C THR A 118 -23.43 6.44 -12.17
N LYS A 119 -23.28 6.40 -10.86
CA LYS A 119 -23.06 7.56 -9.97
C LYS A 119 -21.58 7.64 -9.58
N PRO A 120 -21.05 8.77 -9.06
CA PRO A 120 -19.74 8.81 -8.44
C PRO A 120 -19.57 7.66 -7.45
N CYS A 121 -18.41 7.02 -7.46
CA CYS A 121 -18.18 5.78 -6.70
C CYS A 121 -17.06 5.95 -5.67
N VAL A 122 -17.37 5.58 -4.44
CA VAL A 122 -16.41 5.51 -3.32
C VAL A 122 -16.12 4.05 -2.99
N LEU A 123 -14.87 3.67 -3.06
CA LEU A 123 -14.38 2.39 -2.58
C LEU A 123 -13.76 2.57 -1.20
N ALA A 124 -14.28 1.88 -0.18
CA ALA A 124 -13.75 1.96 1.19
C ALA A 124 -13.30 0.60 1.70
N PHE A 125 -12.07 0.50 2.23
CA PHE A 125 -11.56 -0.74 2.84
C PHE A 125 -10.39 -0.50 3.79
N GLY A 126 -10.25 -1.41 4.76
CA GLY A 126 -9.19 -1.37 5.77
C GLY A 126 -8.04 -2.39 5.56
N GLY A 127 -7.95 -2.98 4.34
CA GLY A 127 -7.11 -4.15 4.08
C GLY A 127 -7.87 -5.47 4.31
N SER A 128 -7.20 -6.62 4.10
CA SER A 128 -7.83 -7.95 4.14
C SER A 128 -8.50 -8.31 5.48
N LEU A 129 -7.97 -7.81 6.58
CA LEU A 129 -8.51 -8.05 7.93
C LEU A 129 -9.53 -6.98 8.37
N GLY A 130 -9.67 -5.91 7.57
CA GLY A 130 -10.44 -4.73 7.94
C GLY A 130 -9.67 -3.81 8.91
N ALA A 131 -10.21 -2.61 9.15
CA ALA A 131 -9.66 -1.64 10.08
C ALA A 131 -10.78 -1.02 10.90
N LYS A 132 -10.78 -1.25 12.21
CA LYS A 132 -11.86 -0.81 13.11
C LYS A 132 -12.20 0.66 12.90
N LYS A 133 -11.22 1.56 12.93
CA LYS A 133 -11.47 3.00 12.79
C LYS A 133 -12.10 3.39 11.45
N ILE A 134 -11.67 2.76 10.34
CA ILE A 134 -12.31 2.98 9.03
C ILE A 134 -13.77 2.50 9.09
N ASN A 135 -13.99 1.31 9.67
CA ASN A 135 -15.33 0.74 9.79
C ASN A 135 -16.26 1.58 10.66
N ASP A 136 -15.79 2.07 11.82
CA ASP A 136 -16.58 2.93 12.71
C ASP A 136 -17.03 4.21 11.99
N VAL A 137 -16.13 4.82 11.22
CA VAL A 137 -16.41 6.05 10.48
C VAL A 137 -17.32 5.80 9.27
N MET A 138 -17.08 4.72 8.53
CA MET A 138 -17.93 4.32 7.40
C MET A 138 -19.34 3.95 7.88
N LEU A 139 -19.47 3.27 9.02
CA LEU A 139 -20.77 2.94 9.61
C LEU A 139 -21.60 4.21 9.90
N GLY A 140 -20.97 5.22 10.49
CA GLY A 140 -21.63 6.52 10.71
C GLY A 140 -21.95 7.26 9.41
N TYR A 141 -21.08 7.15 8.40
CA TYR A 141 -21.30 7.75 7.08
C TYR A 141 -22.49 7.13 6.35
N VAL A 142 -22.55 5.80 6.25
CA VAL A 142 -23.60 5.11 5.48
C VAL A 142 -24.99 5.24 6.11
N LYS A 143 -25.10 5.38 7.44
CA LYS A 143 -26.37 5.65 8.12
C LYS A 143 -27.04 6.96 7.68
N ASN A 144 -26.25 7.91 7.20
CA ASN A 144 -26.70 9.23 6.75
C ASN A 144 -26.40 9.46 5.26
N ALA A 145 -26.11 8.41 4.51
CA ALA A 145 -25.86 8.50 3.07
C ALA A 145 -27.16 8.60 2.29
N ASP A 146 -27.07 9.24 1.14
CA ASP A 146 -28.15 9.33 0.17
C ASP A 146 -27.80 8.50 -1.09
N GLU A 147 -28.66 8.60 -2.10
CA GLU A 147 -28.47 7.89 -3.35
C GLU A 147 -27.49 8.57 -4.33
N SER A 148 -26.88 9.69 -3.99
CA SER A 148 -26.05 10.48 -4.92
C SER A 148 -24.70 9.82 -5.23
N ILE A 149 -24.19 8.96 -4.32
CA ILE A 149 -22.87 8.34 -4.39
C ILE A 149 -23.01 6.83 -4.25
N HIS A 150 -22.39 6.05 -5.15
CA HIS A 150 -22.26 4.61 -5.01
C HIS A 150 -21.14 4.28 -4.04
N ILE A 151 -21.37 3.37 -3.10
CA ILE A 151 -20.40 3.00 -2.08
C ILE A 151 -20.16 1.50 -2.14
N ILE A 152 -18.90 1.10 -2.34
CA ILE A 152 -18.44 -0.29 -2.16
C ILE A 152 -17.57 -0.30 -0.90
N TRP A 153 -18.02 -1.02 0.13
CA TRP A 153 -17.34 -1.05 1.42
C TRP A 153 -16.95 -2.46 1.84
N GLY A 154 -15.64 -2.74 1.84
CA GLY A 154 -15.04 -3.95 2.38
C GLY A 154 -14.71 -3.81 3.86
N THR A 155 -15.53 -4.41 4.72
CA THR A 155 -15.40 -4.30 6.19
C THR A 155 -14.26 -5.14 6.77
N GLY A 156 -13.86 -6.21 6.06
CA GLY A 156 -13.07 -7.31 6.61
C GLY A 156 -13.99 -8.34 7.31
N LYS A 157 -13.72 -9.62 7.07
CA LYS A 157 -14.54 -10.73 7.62
C LYS A 157 -14.80 -10.63 9.12
N ARG A 158 -13.80 -10.15 9.86
CA ARG A 158 -13.88 -10.02 11.33
C ARG A 158 -14.97 -9.05 11.82
N TYR A 159 -15.28 -8.02 11.04
CA TYR A 159 -16.18 -6.95 11.45
C TYR A 159 -17.54 -6.98 10.75
N TYR A 160 -17.68 -7.85 9.75
CA TYR A 160 -18.86 -7.85 8.88
C TYR A 160 -20.17 -8.09 9.65
N ASP A 161 -20.21 -9.13 10.49
CA ASP A 161 -21.42 -9.49 11.23
C ASP A 161 -21.84 -8.42 12.24
N GLU A 162 -20.88 -7.82 12.95
CA GLU A 162 -21.13 -6.71 13.89
C GLU A 162 -21.71 -5.49 13.16
N ILE A 163 -21.14 -5.16 11.98
CA ILE A 163 -21.57 -4.02 11.18
C ILE A 163 -22.97 -4.25 10.61
N THR A 164 -23.23 -5.41 10.04
CA THR A 164 -24.55 -5.73 9.48
C THR A 164 -25.63 -5.78 10.54
N GLU A 165 -25.31 -6.29 11.73
CA GLU A 165 -26.22 -6.25 12.88
C GLU A 165 -26.54 -4.82 13.30
N SER A 166 -25.55 -3.93 13.33
CA SER A 166 -25.71 -2.50 13.66
C SER A 166 -26.52 -1.71 12.64
N LEU A 167 -26.77 -2.28 11.46
CA LEU A 167 -27.55 -1.68 10.38
C LEU A 167 -28.97 -2.29 10.26
N LYS A 168 -29.31 -3.30 11.07
CA LYS A 168 -30.65 -3.88 11.08
C LYS A 168 -31.71 -2.83 11.36
N GLY A 169 -32.79 -2.84 10.57
CA GLY A 169 -33.87 -1.88 10.66
C GLY A 169 -33.61 -0.50 10.06
N ILE A 170 -32.39 -0.27 9.51
CA ILE A 170 -32.05 0.95 8.78
C ILE A 170 -32.22 0.67 7.29
N ALA A 171 -33.10 1.43 6.63
CA ALA A 171 -33.27 1.38 5.18
C ALA A 171 -32.09 2.07 4.49
N LEU A 172 -31.06 1.28 4.12
CA LEU A 172 -29.94 1.81 3.36
C LEU A 172 -30.31 2.00 1.87
N PRO A 173 -29.77 3.04 1.22
CA PRO A 173 -29.88 3.21 -0.23
C PRO A 173 -29.30 2.00 -0.99
N LYS A 174 -29.92 1.65 -2.13
CA LYS A 174 -29.53 0.48 -2.95
C LYS A 174 -28.12 0.58 -3.58
N ASN A 175 -27.55 1.76 -3.60
CA ASN A 175 -26.20 2.06 -4.10
C ASN A 175 -25.12 1.87 -3.03
N ILE A 176 -25.42 1.23 -1.91
CA ILE A 176 -24.46 0.92 -0.85
C ILE A 176 -24.27 -0.59 -0.78
N GLU A 177 -23.08 -1.04 -1.13
CA GLU A 177 -22.65 -2.44 -1.06
C GLU A 177 -21.70 -2.64 0.12
N ILE A 178 -22.13 -3.46 1.09
CA ILE A 178 -21.33 -3.79 2.28
C ILE A 178 -20.88 -5.25 2.16
N LEU A 179 -19.57 -5.47 2.11
CA LEU A 179 -18.99 -6.77 1.80
C LEU A 179 -18.02 -7.20 2.91
N PRO A 180 -18.02 -8.48 3.31
CA PRO A 180 -17.02 -9.00 4.24
C PRO A 180 -15.62 -8.99 3.63
N TYR A 181 -15.54 -9.14 2.30
CA TYR A 181 -14.31 -9.11 1.52
C TYR A 181 -14.64 -8.74 0.07
N ILE A 182 -13.82 -7.90 -0.54
CA ILE A 182 -13.97 -7.51 -1.95
C ILE A 182 -13.15 -8.49 -2.79
N TYR A 183 -13.82 -9.50 -3.36
CA TYR A 183 -13.16 -10.52 -4.18
C TYR A 183 -12.69 -9.97 -5.52
N ASP A 184 -13.50 -9.10 -6.14
CA ASP A 184 -13.17 -8.44 -7.41
C ASP A 184 -12.64 -7.03 -7.12
N MET A 185 -11.49 -6.95 -6.44
CA MET A 185 -10.84 -5.68 -6.10
C MET A 185 -10.42 -4.92 -7.36
N ASP A 186 -10.10 -5.62 -8.44
CA ASP A 186 -9.64 -5.04 -9.70
C ASP A 186 -10.76 -4.24 -10.36
N ALA A 187 -11.98 -4.79 -10.40
CA ALA A 187 -13.16 -4.05 -10.86
C ALA A 187 -13.54 -2.93 -9.89
N ALA A 188 -13.58 -3.19 -8.57
CA ALA A 188 -13.95 -2.19 -7.58
C ALA A 188 -13.00 -0.98 -7.59
N MET A 189 -11.69 -1.22 -7.63
CA MET A 189 -10.68 -0.17 -7.74
C MET A 189 -10.81 0.60 -9.06
N SER A 190 -10.99 -0.10 -10.18
CA SER A 190 -11.12 0.53 -11.50
C SER A 190 -12.39 1.37 -11.62
N ALA A 191 -13.52 0.91 -11.08
CA ALA A 191 -14.82 1.64 -11.13
C ALA A 191 -14.89 2.84 -10.18
N SER A 192 -14.06 2.89 -9.14
CA SER A 192 -14.13 3.95 -8.12
C SER A 192 -13.60 5.29 -8.64
N ASP A 193 -14.08 6.37 -8.06
CA ASP A 193 -13.58 7.74 -8.22
C ASP A 193 -12.71 8.16 -7.05
N ILE A 194 -13.10 7.74 -5.84
CA ILE A 194 -12.43 8.05 -4.59
C ILE A 194 -12.18 6.74 -3.84
N VAL A 195 -10.98 6.59 -3.30
CA VAL A 195 -10.61 5.45 -2.45
C VAL A 195 -10.39 5.91 -1.02
N VAL A 196 -11.10 5.31 -0.07
CA VAL A 196 -10.92 5.50 1.37
C VAL A 196 -10.22 4.29 1.95
N SER A 197 -8.97 4.43 2.37
CA SER A 197 -8.19 3.28 2.82
C SER A 197 -7.08 3.60 3.83
N ARG A 198 -6.44 2.54 4.35
CA ARG A 198 -5.12 2.65 4.98
C ARG A 198 -4.06 3.02 3.94
N ALA A 199 -2.92 3.56 4.42
CA ALA A 199 -1.81 3.95 3.57
C ALA A 199 -0.73 2.86 3.44
N GLY A 200 -1.16 1.62 3.14
CA GLY A 200 -0.24 0.53 2.80
C GLY A 200 0.44 0.79 1.45
N ALA A 201 1.74 0.54 1.36
CA ALA A 201 2.53 0.91 0.18
C ALA A 201 1.99 0.34 -1.14
N ILE A 202 1.58 -0.93 -1.15
CA ILE A 202 1.03 -1.57 -2.37
C ILE A 202 -0.33 -0.96 -2.73
N THR A 203 -1.22 -0.75 -1.76
CA THR A 203 -2.51 -0.08 -1.99
C THR A 203 -2.32 1.30 -2.61
N LEU A 204 -1.34 2.09 -2.11
CA LEU A 204 -1.04 3.41 -2.67
C LEU A 204 -0.52 3.31 -4.10
N SER A 205 0.28 2.31 -4.40
CA SER A 205 0.78 2.07 -5.76
C SER A 205 -0.36 1.69 -6.72
N GLU A 206 -1.32 0.87 -6.27
CA GLU A 206 -2.53 0.52 -7.03
C GLU A 206 -3.42 1.76 -7.24
N ILE A 207 -3.63 2.59 -6.21
CA ILE A 207 -4.35 3.87 -6.30
C ILE A 207 -3.71 4.79 -7.35
N CYS A 208 -2.38 4.93 -7.31
CA CYS A 208 -1.64 5.74 -8.28
C CYS A 208 -1.76 5.16 -9.70
N ALA A 209 -1.58 3.85 -9.86
CA ALA A 209 -1.64 3.18 -11.15
C ALA A 209 -3.02 3.30 -11.82
N LYS A 210 -4.08 3.32 -11.02
CA LYS A 210 -5.47 3.52 -11.50
C LYS A 210 -5.93 4.98 -11.50
N GLY A 211 -5.06 5.92 -11.14
CA GLY A 211 -5.41 7.33 -11.14
C GLY A 211 -6.60 7.66 -10.25
N LYS A 212 -6.61 7.20 -9.01
CA LYS A 212 -7.73 7.43 -8.09
C LYS A 212 -7.40 8.55 -7.10
N ALA A 213 -8.38 9.40 -6.81
CA ALA A 213 -8.28 10.30 -5.67
C ALA A 213 -8.38 9.51 -4.37
N ALA A 214 -7.57 9.84 -3.35
CA ALA A 214 -7.55 9.09 -2.12
C ALA A 214 -7.89 9.94 -0.88
N VAL A 215 -8.65 9.34 0.04
CA VAL A 215 -8.78 9.80 1.43
C VAL A 215 -8.09 8.75 2.29
N LEU A 216 -6.92 9.08 2.81
CA LEU A 216 -6.04 8.14 3.48
C LEU A 216 -6.14 8.28 5.00
N ILE A 217 -6.32 7.14 5.67
CA ILE A 217 -6.39 7.04 7.12
C ILE A 217 -5.21 6.15 7.56
N PRO A 218 -4.00 6.71 7.72
CA PRO A 218 -2.83 5.93 8.09
C PRO A 218 -3.00 5.29 9.46
N SER A 219 -2.56 4.03 9.59
CA SER A 219 -2.54 3.35 10.88
C SER A 219 -1.38 3.88 11.75
N PRO A 220 -1.64 4.33 13.00
CA PRO A 220 -0.58 4.73 13.91
C PRO A 220 0.14 3.55 14.57
N TYR A 221 -0.37 2.32 14.39
CA TYR A 221 0.13 1.12 15.08
C TYR A 221 1.18 0.33 14.28
N VAL A 222 1.62 0.87 13.14
CA VAL A 222 2.62 0.22 12.30
C VAL A 222 4.05 0.64 12.68
N ALA A 223 5.02 -0.24 12.44
CA ALA A 223 6.41 0.02 12.75
C ALA A 223 6.90 1.33 12.09
N ASN A 224 7.61 2.15 12.85
CA ASN A 224 8.17 3.44 12.40
C ASN A 224 7.15 4.40 11.77
N ASN A 225 5.85 4.22 12.06
CA ASN A 225 4.77 5.05 11.50
C ASN A 225 4.81 5.17 9.96
N HIS A 226 5.29 4.11 9.27
CA HIS A 226 5.54 4.15 7.83
C HIS A 226 4.32 4.50 6.99
N GLN A 227 3.09 4.16 7.47
CA GLN A 227 1.87 4.52 6.74
C GLN A 227 1.64 6.04 6.68
N GLU A 228 2.01 6.78 7.72
CA GLU A 228 1.93 8.24 7.67
C GLU A 228 2.90 8.81 6.65
N TYR A 229 4.16 8.33 6.62
CA TYR A 229 5.11 8.76 5.60
C TYR A 229 4.63 8.46 4.18
N ASN A 230 4.03 7.29 3.97
CA ASN A 230 3.44 6.89 2.69
C ASN A 230 2.29 7.84 2.30
N ALA A 231 1.35 8.10 3.22
CA ALA A 231 0.23 8.99 3.00
C ALA A 231 0.69 10.42 2.68
N ARG A 232 1.66 10.95 3.46
CA ARG A 232 2.24 12.28 3.25
C ARG A 232 2.92 12.42 1.88
N ALA A 233 3.50 11.35 1.35
CA ALA A 233 4.06 11.38 0.00
C ALA A 233 2.98 11.63 -1.06
N LEU A 234 1.82 10.96 -0.95
CA LEU A 234 0.70 11.16 -1.87
C LEU A 234 0.02 12.53 -1.67
N GLU A 235 -0.16 12.97 -0.42
CA GLU A 235 -0.72 14.29 -0.10
C GLU A 235 0.15 15.40 -0.70
N LYS A 236 1.46 15.34 -0.51
CA LYS A 236 2.42 16.29 -1.10
C LYS A 236 2.38 16.27 -2.63
N GLY A 237 2.13 15.09 -3.21
CA GLY A 237 1.95 14.93 -4.65
C GLY A 237 0.59 15.40 -5.16
N GLY A 238 -0.33 15.83 -4.30
CA GLY A 238 -1.67 16.28 -4.67
C GLY A 238 -2.67 15.17 -4.97
N ALA A 239 -2.34 13.90 -4.69
CA ALA A 239 -3.17 12.73 -4.99
C ALA A 239 -4.08 12.31 -3.83
N ALA A 240 -3.82 12.79 -2.62
CA ALA A 240 -4.55 12.35 -1.42
C ALA A 240 -4.87 13.48 -0.46
N ILE A 241 -5.92 13.23 0.34
CA ILE A 241 -6.24 13.96 1.57
C ILE A 241 -5.99 13.00 2.74
N ILE A 242 -5.29 13.45 3.77
CA ILE A 242 -5.02 12.65 4.96
C ILE A 242 -6.00 13.02 6.08
N MET A 243 -6.54 11.98 6.72
CA MET A 243 -7.27 12.10 7.97
C MET A 243 -6.65 11.16 8.99
N THR A 244 -6.14 11.71 10.11
CA THR A 244 -5.59 10.86 11.17
C THR A 244 -6.70 10.14 11.93
N GLU A 245 -6.39 9.03 12.61
CA GLU A 245 -7.39 8.32 13.42
C GLU A 245 -7.97 9.19 14.55
N GLY A 246 -7.22 10.18 15.04
CA GLY A 246 -7.69 11.11 16.05
C GLY A 246 -8.66 12.17 15.52
N ASP A 247 -8.51 12.55 14.26
CA ASP A 247 -9.26 13.67 13.68
C ASP A 247 -10.49 13.25 12.87
N ILE A 248 -10.49 12.01 12.38
CA ILE A 248 -11.57 11.55 11.49
C ILE A 248 -12.84 11.24 12.26
N THR A 249 -13.95 11.81 11.76
CA THR A 249 -15.34 11.52 12.16
C THR A 249 -16.19 11.20 10.95
N PRO A 250 -17.35 10.56 11.11
CA PRO A 250 -18.30 10.33 10.00
C PRO A 250 -18.64 11.60 9.22
N ASP A 251 -18.90 12.71 9.92
CA ASP A 251 -19.27 13.99 9.30
C ASP A 251 -18.10 14.62 8.52
N LYS A 252 -16.88 14.56 9.05
CA LYS A 252 -15.69 15.02 8.33
C LYS A 252 -15.43 14.19 7.07
N LEU A 253 -15.59 12.87 7.15
CA LEU A 253 -15.48 12.01 5.98
C LEU A 253 -16.54 12.35 4.94
N LYS A 254 -17.81 12.46 5.36
CA LYS A 254 -18.93 12.84 4.49
C LYS A 254 -18.69 14.18 3.80
N THR A 255 -18.32 15.20 4.58
CA THR A 255 -18.03 16.54 4.04
C THR A 255 -16.90 16.51 3.01
N THR A 256 -15.85 15.73 3.28
CA THR A 256 -14.70 15.62 2.36
C THR A 256 -15.08 14.90 1.07
N ILE A 257 -15.78 13.77 1.17
CA ILE A 257 -16.20 13.00 0.00
C ILE A 257 -17.16 13.85 -0.86
N ASN A 258 -18.19 14.45 -0.25
CA ASN A 258 -19.16 15.30 -0.95
C ASN A 258 -18.46 16.51 -1.59
N GLY A 259 -17.50 17.13 -0.88
CA GLY A 259 -16.71 18.23 -1.42
C GLY A 259 -15.90 17.83 -2.66
N LEU A 260 -15.32 16.62 -2.65
CA LEU A 260 -14.59 16.09 -3.82
C LEU A 260 -15.53 15.75 -4.99
N VAL A 261 -16.68 15.13 -4.71
CA VAL A 261 -17.66 14.75 -5.74
C VAL A 261 -18.28 15.99 -6.41
N ASN A 262 -18.52 17.04 -5.64
CA ASN A 262 -19.09 18.30 -6.15
C ASN A 262 -18.07 19.20 -6.85
N ASP A 263 -16.78 19.07 -6.53
CA ASP A 263 -15.68 19.79 -7.19
C ASP A 263 -14.96 18.87 -8.19
N LYS A 264 -15.59 18.73 -9.38
CA LYS A 264 -15.06 17.87 -10.45
C LYS A 264 -13.63 18.24 -10.87
N ALA A 265 -13.30 19.54 -10.86
CA ALA A 265 -11.97 20.01 -11.25
C ALA A 265 -10.91 19.54 -10.23
N LYS A 266 -11.19 19.67 -8.93
CA LYS A 266 -10.32 19.19 -7.87
C LYS A 266 -10.18 17.67 -7.89
N LEU A 267 -11.30 16.95 -8.06
CA LEU A 267 -11.30 15.49 -8.14
C LEU A 267 -10.42 15.01 -9.31
N GLU A 268 -10.61 15.58 -10.49
CA GLU A 268 -9.83 15.23 -11.67
C GLU A 268 -8.35 15.59 -11.51
N ASN A 269 -8.03 16.75 -10.94
CA ASN A 269 -6.65 17.10 -10.65
C ASN A 269 -5.97 16.09 -9.71
N MET A 270 -6.66 15.62 -8.66
CA MET A 270 -6.15 14.58 -7.76
C MET A 270 -5.89 13.27 -8.49
N LYS A 271 -6.80 12.85 -9.38
CA LYS A 271 -6.64 11.65 -10.23
C LYS A 271 -5.39 11.77 -11.13
N GLN A 272 -5.20 12.91 -11.77
CA GLN A 272 -4.05 13.17 -12.62
C GLN A 272 -2.74 13.22 -11.83
N CYS A 273 -2.76 13.78 -10.62
CA CYS A 273 -1.63 13.75 -9.71
C CYS A 273 -1.26 12.31 -9.31
N ALA A 274 -2.24 11.47 -9.03
CA ALA A 274 -2.04 10.05 -8.73
C ALA A 274 -1.36 9.32 -9.90
N LEU A 275 -1.87 9.49 -11.13
CA LEU A 275 -1.27 8.90 -12.34
C LEU A 275 0.20 9.33 -12.54
N LYS A 276 0.52 10.60 -12.32
CA LYS A 276 1.91 11.10 -12.42
C LYS A 276 2.86 10.50 -11.37
N MET A 277 2.33 9.99 -10.27
CA MET A 277 3.10 9.31 -9.23
C MET A 277 3.24 7.80 -9.49
N SER A 278 2.48 7.26 -10.42
CA SER A 278 2.53 5.85 -10.79
C SER A 278 3.87 5.48 -11.42
N THR A 279 4.29 4.26 -11.16
CA THR A 279 5.40 3.58 -11.84
C THR A 279 4.82 2.27 -12.42
N ALA A 280 4.15 2.39 -13.57
CA ALA A 280 3.47 1.25 -14.21
C ALA A 280 4.42 0.07 -14.49
N ASP A 281 5.68 0.36 -14.82
CA ASP A 281 6.70 -0.64 -15.19
C ASP A 281 7.59 -1.08 -14.04
N ALA A 282 7.14 -0.97 -12.77
CA ALA A 282 7.97 -1.29 -11.61
C ALA A 282 8.58 -2.70 -11.67
N THR A 283 7.80 -3.69 -12.12
CA THR A 283 8.28 -5.07 -12.28
C THR A 283 9.43 -5.14 -13.28
N SER A 284 9.27 -4.54 -14.46
CA SER A 284 10.31 -4.51 -15.51
C SER A 284 11.55 -3.76 -15.04
N LEU A 285 11.38 -2.62 -14.36
CA LEU A 285 12.52 -1.85 -13.83
C LEU A 285 13.32 -2.62 -12.79
N ILE A 286 12.66 -3.36 -11.89
CA ILE A 286 13.34 -4.23 -10.92
C ILE A 286 14.03 -5.38 -11.64
N TYR A 287 13.37 -6.00 -12.61
CA TYR A 287 13.93 -7.09 -13.40
C TYR A 287 15.19 -6.67 -14.16
N GLU A 288 15.20 -5.49 -14.78
CA GLU A 288 16.39 -4.94 -15.44
C GLU A 288 17.56 -4.71 -14.47
N GLU A 289 17.29 -4.31 -13.23
CA GLU A 289 18.35 -4.20 -12.22
C GLU A 289 18.87 -5.58 -11.78
N ILE A 290 18.02 -6.60 -11.74
CA ILE A 290 18.43 -8.00 -11.50
C ILE A 290 19.36 -8.49 -12.62
N LYS A 291 18.97 -8.31 -13.89
CA LYS A 291 19.78 -8.69 -15.06
C LYS A 291 21.16 -8.04 -15.03
N LYS A 292 21.24 -6.75 -14.80
CA LYS A 292 22.53 -6.02 -14.68
C LYS A 292 23.45 -6.57 -13.60
N LEU A 293 22.92 -7.24 -12.59
CA LEU A 293 23.69 -7.84 -11.51
C LEU A 293 24.12 -9.28 -11.82
N THR A 294 23.34 -10.03 -12.60
CA THR A 294 23.59 -11.46 -12.91
C THR A 294 24.35 -11.67 -14.22
N GLU A 295 24.33 -10.71 -15.13
CA GLU A 295 25.01 -10.77 -16.44
C GLU A 295 26.42 -10.10 -16.42
N ARG A 296 27.01 -9.93 -15.21
CA ARG A 296 28.36 -9.35 -15.02
C ARG A 296 29.47 -10.37 -15.20
#